data_facd9ef04892de4bccc321b05a3fba67
#
_entry.id   facd9ef04892de4bccc321b05a3fba67
#
_cell.length_a   1.000
_cell.length_b   1.000
_cell.length_c   1.000
_cell.angle_alpha   90.00
_cell.angle_beta   90.00
_cell.angle_gamma   90.00
#
_symmetry.space_group_name_H-M   'P 1'
#
loop_
_entity.id
_entity.type
_entity.pdbx_description
1 polymer ?
#
loop_
_entity_poly.entity_id
_entity_poly.type
_entity_poly.pdbx_seq_one_letter_code
_entity_poly.pdbx_strand_id
1 'polypeptide(L)'
;MALFTPSASPAVTVKEIDLSGVVPNVQTTTGAFVGNFGWGPVGQATLVSDEAGLVEIFTAPTTTNTVDFHSAAYFLRYSNTLQVVRETDSDAKNSFAVNSFGSATAQAINNKTAFENATIDSSDGAFIGRFPGSLGNSLQVSICGTSDSDGSGAINFNAWAYKSSFDAAPSTSSYVSGLGGKNDEIHVAVIDEDGEISGTAGTVLETYPFLSVASNAKATDGTSNYYKDVIRERSEYIYAGAFHRNSDSDGANDFSGSLWDTAACLLYTSPSPRDPH
;
A
#
# COMPACT_ATOMS: atom_id res chain seq x y z
N MET A 1 28.73 23.71 60.67
CA MET A 1 28.27 25.00 61.10
C MET A 1 26.76 24.96 61.14
N ALA A 2 26.15 24.98 62.32
CA ALA A 2 24.69 24.93 62.45
C ALA A 2 24.09 26.27 61.97
N LEU A 3 23.21 26.21 60.99
CA LEU A 3 22.61 27.37 60.36
C LEU A 3 21.49 28.02 61.18
N PHE A 4 21.15 27.46 62.32
CA PHE A 4 20.10 27.99 63.18
C PHE A 4 20.53 27.97 64.64
N THR A 5 20.65 29.14 65.31
CA THR A 5 20.68 29.25 66.73
C THR A 5 19.25 29.16 67.27
N PRO A 6 19.00 28.30 68.28
CA PRO A 6 17.64 28.20 68.82
C PRO A 6 17.27 29.51 69.45
N SER A 7 16.15 30.10 69.07
CA SER A 7 15.59 31.32 69.73
C SER A 7 14.96 30.94 71.06
N ALA A 8 15.26 31.70 72.07
CA ALA A 8 14.68 31.56 73.43
C ALA A 8 13.24 32.10 73.55
N SER A 9 12.68 32.63 72.49
CA SER A 9 11.31 33.13 72.40
C SER A 9 10.47 32.26 71.45
N PRO A 10 9.18 32.10 71.69
CA PRO A 10 8.34 31.41 70.73
C PRO A 10 8.36 32.16 69.39
N ALA A 11 8.93 31.55 68.37
CA ALA A 11 9.03 32.12 67.04
C ALA A 11 8.09 31.33 66.11
N VAL A 12 7.35 32.05 65.30
CA VAL A 12 6.61 31.45 64.16
C VAL A 12 7.61 31.26 63.03
N THR A 13 7.96 30.03 62.76
CA THR A 13 8.75 29.68 61.55
C THR A 13 7.80 29.50 60.38
N VAL A 14 7.84 30.42 59.45
CA VAL A 14 7.14 30.27 58.15
C VAL A 14 8.07 29.49 57.24
N LYS A 15 7.67 28.31 56.87
CA LYS A 15 8.32 27.52 55.81
C LYS A 15 7.58 27.80 54.51
N GLU A 16 8.17 28.61 53.67
CA GLU A 16 7.67 28.81 52.31
C GLU A 16 8.00 27.55 51.48
N ILE A 17 7.00 26.84 51.05
CA ILE A 17 7.15 25.71 50.09
C ILE A 17 6.83 26.28 48.73
N ASP A 18 7.87 26.54 47.96
CA ASP A 18 7.72 26.92 46.56
C ASP A 18 7.28 25.68 45.75
N LEU A 19 6.00 25.63 45.42
CA LEU A 19 5.39 24.63 44.57
C LEU A 19 5.43 25.03 43.09
N SER A 20 5.99 26.20 42.75
CA SER A 20 6.09 26.65 41.36
C SER A 20 7.09 25.85 40.51
N GLY A 21 7.93 25.01 41.12
CA GLY A 21 8.85 24.12 40.43
C GLY A 21 8.25 22.74 40.04
N VAL A 22 7.04 22.44 40.52
CA VAL A 22 6.30 21.25 40.04
C VAL A 22 5.47 21.70 38.84
N VAL A 23 6.11 21.80 37.70
CA VAL A 23 5.36 21.73 36.44
C VAL A 23 4.73 20.34 36.44
N PRO A 24 3.39 20.23 36.58
CA PRO A 24 2.76 18.93 36.39
C PRO A 24 3.22 18.43 35.03
N ASN A 25 3.73 17.20 35.00
CA ASN A 25 4.06 16.55 33.74
C ASN A 25 2.76 16.59 32.91
N VAL A 26 2.68 17.56 31.98
CA VAL A 26 1.52 17.71 31.11
C VAL A 26 1.56 16.42 30.29
N GLN A 27 0.73 15.47 30.65
CA GLN A 27 0.51 14.29 29.84
C GLN A 27 0.19 14.82 28.44
N THR A 28 0.96 14.37 27.47
CA THR A 28 0.67 14.64 26.06
C THR A 28 -0.80 14.33 25.86
N THR A 29 -1.58 15.35 25.50
CA THR A 29 -3.02 15.21 25.31
C THR A 29 -3.23 14.32 24.10
N THR A 30 -3.51 13.05 24.32
CA THR A 30 -3.90 12.13 23.26
C THR A 30 -5.35 12.39 22.93
N GLY A 31 -5.63 12.76 21.68
CA GLY A 31 -6.98 12.91 21.15
C GLY A 31 -7.46 11.65 20.43
N ALA A 32 -8.77 11.50 20.33
CA ALA A 32 -9.41 10.52 19.46
C ALA A 32 -10.45 11.25 18.60
N PHE A 33 -10.47 10.94 17.32
CA PHE A 33 -11.39 11.53 16.37
C PHE A 33 -11.98 10.45 15.47
N VAL A 34 -13.28 10.48 15.26
CA VAL A 34 -14.00 9.62 14.32
C VAL A 34 -14.65 10.52 13.29
N GLY A 35 -14.42 10.24 12.01
CA GLY A 35 -14.95 11.07 10.94
C GLY A 35 -14.90 10.45 9.57
N ASN A 36 -15.50 11.15 8.61
CA ASN A 36 -15.50 10.77 7.22
C ASN A 36 -14.29 11.38 6.51
N PHE A 37 -13.48 10.52 5.88
CA PHE A 37 -12.33 10.91 5.08
C PHE A 37 -12.38 10.24 3.71
N GLY A 38 -11.75 10.85 2.70
CA GLY A 38 -11.78 10.36 1.33
C GLY A 38 -11.07 9.02 1.13
N TRP A 39 -10.02 8.78 1.90
CA TRP A 39 -9.13 7.62 1.78
C TRP A 39 -8.69 7.13 3.16
N GLY A 40 -7.96 6.01 3.22
CA GLY A 40 -7.37 5.48 4.44
C GLY A 40 -8.12 4.31 5.06
N PRO A 41 -7.52 3.64 6.06
CA PRO A 41 -8.10 2.46 6.70
C PRO A 41 -9.41 2.78 7.41
N VAL A 42 -10.40 1.92 7.22
CA VAL A 42 -11.73 2.05 7.82
C VAL A 42 -11.83 1.21 9.09
N GLY A 43 -12.43 1.79 10.14
CA GLY A 43 -12.65 1.10 11.40
C GLY A 43 -11.38 0.74 12.17
N GLN A 44 -10.24 1.33 11.81
CA GLN A 44 -8.95 1.12 12.45
C GLN A 44 -8.44 2.44 13.01
N ALA A 45 -8.03 2.43 14.29
CA ALA A 45 -7.40 3.60 14.90
C ALA A 45 -6.01 3.80 14.31
N THR A 46 -5.79 4.95 13.69
CA THR A 46 -4.54 5.32 13.04
C THR A 46 -3.96 6.54 13.75
N LEU A 47 -2.70 6.42 14.19
CA LEU A 47 -2.01 7.52 14.84
C LEU A 47 -1.55 8.55 13.82
N VAL A 48 -1.90 9.81 14.06
CA VAL A 48 -1.50 10.96 13.25
C VAL A 48 -0.81 11.98 14.13
N SER A 49 0.34 12.50 13.69
CA SER A 49 1.17 13.43 14.45
C SER A 49 1.03 14.88 14.02
N ASP A 50 0.66 15.12 12.77
CA ASP A 50 0.55 16.45 12.18
C ASP A 50 -0.41 16.46 10.98
N GLU A 51 -0.66 17.64 10.43
CA GLU A 51 -1.57 17.83 9.31
C GLU A 51 -1.04 17.19 8.01
N ALA A 52 0.29 17.14 7.83
CA ALA A 52 0.88 16.48 6.66
C ALA A 52 0.64 14.97 6.69
N GLY A 53 0.84 14.32 7.84
CA GLY A 53 0.50 12.91 8.03
C GLY A 53 -1.00 12.62 7.89
N LEU A 54 -1.86 13.59 8.28
CA LEU A 54 -3.30 13.46 8.05
C LEU A 54 -3.63 13.43 6.55
N VAL A 55 -3.00 14.32 5.75
CA VAL A 55 -3.15 14.34 4.29
C VAL A 55 -2.57 13.10 3.64
N GLU A 56 -1.41 12.63 4.10
CA GLU A 56 -0.74 11.44 3.55
C GLU A 56 -1.60 10.18 3.70
N ILE A 57 -2.23 10.00 4.86
CA ILE A 57 -3.02 8.79 5.16
C ILE A 57 -4.45 8.90 4.63
N PHE A 58 -5.09 10.07 4.81
CA PHE A 58 -6.53 10.24 4.59
C PHE A 58 -6.87 11.12 3.40
N THR A 59 -5.86 11.60 2.66
CA THR A 59 -5.92 12.56 1.54
C THR A 59 -6.37 13.97 1.93
N ALA A 60 -6.29 14.88 0.96
CA ALA A 60 -6.75 16.26 1.15
C ALA A 60 -8.28 16.33 1.34
N PRO A 61 -8.78 17.37 2.03
CA PRO A 61 -10.21 17.53 2.23
C PRO A 61 -10.94 17.78 0.92
N THR A 62 -12.12 17.19 0.81
CA THR A 62 -13.09 17.42 -0.27
C THR A 62 -14.26 18.26 0.26
N THR A 63 -15.17 18.65 -0.63
CA THR A 63 -16.38 19.40 -0.23
C THR A 63 -17.28 18.64 0.76
N THR A 64 -17.18 17.32 0.78
CA THR A 64 -18.02 16.45 1.64
C THR A 64 -17.45 16.18 3.01
N ASN A 65 -16.11 16.22 3.17
CA ASN A 65 -15.42 15.89 4.42
C ASN A 65 -14.62 17.05 5.03
N THR A 66 -14.79 18.27 4.51
CA THR A 66 -14.07 19.48 4.94
C THR A 66 -14.14 19.70 6.45
N VAL A 67 -15.33 19.51 7.04
CA VAL A 67 -15.56 19.75 8.49
C VAL A 67 -14.75 18.76 9.33
N ASP A 68 -14.82 17.48 8.98
CA ASP A 68 -14.13 16.41 9.71
C ASP A 68 -12.62 16.57 9.59
N PHE A 69 -12.13 16.81 8.37
CA PHE A 69 -10.71 17.03 8.12
C PHE A 69 -10.16 18.20 8.94
N HIS A 70 -10.80 19.38 8.85
CA HIS A 70 -10.29 20.55 9.56
C HIS A 70 -10.46 20.44 11.06
N SER A 71 -11.46 19.72 11.56
CA SER A 71 -11.58 19.46 13.00
C SER A 71 -10.40 18.64 13.52
N ALA A 72 -9.98 17.59 12.79
CA ALA A 72 -8.79 16.82 13.12
C ALA A 72 -7.52 17.66 12.98
N ALA A 73 -7.37 18.42 11.89
CA ALA A 73 -6.22 19.27 11.62
C ALA A 73 -6.05 20.36 12.69
N TYR A 74 -7.15 20.97 13.15
CA TYR A 74 -7.07 21.97 14.23
C TYR A 74 -6.62 21.35 15.55
N PHE A 75 -7.01 20.14 15.88
CA PHE A 75 -6.51 19.45 17.06
C PHE A 75 -4.99 19.22 16.97
N LEU A 76 -4.50 18.82 15.78
CA LEU A 76 -3.07 18.56 15.52
C LEU A 76 -2.18 19.82 15.63
N ARG A 77 -2.75 21.02 15.64
CA ARG A 77 -2.00 22.26 15.93
C ARG A 77 -1.62 22.40 17.40
N TYR A 78 -2.29 21.68 18.29
CA TYR A 78 -2.08 21.75 19.74
C TYR A 78 -1.51 20.46 20.32
N SER A 79 -1.60 19.35 19.61
CA SER A 79 -1.12 18.03 20.01
C SER A 79 -0.57 17.27 18.80
N ASN A 80 0.45 16.46 19.03
CA ASN A 80 1.05 15.58 18.03
C ASN A 80 0.61 14.12 18.19
N THR A 81 -0.50 13.86 18.88
CA THR A 81 -0.97 12.51 19.19
C THR A 81 -2.48 12.46 19.04
N LEU A 82 -2.93 12.22 17.81
CA LEU A 82 -4.35 12.05 17.48
C LEU A 82 -4.57 10.63 16.91
N GLN A 83 -5.49 9.89 17.54
CA GLN A 83 -5.98 8.62 16.98
C GLN A 83 -7.19 8.93 16.11
N VAL A 84 -7.06 8.69 14.81
CA VAL A 84 -8.13 8.92 13.83
C VAL A 84 -8.73 7.58 13.44
N VAL A 85 -10.04 7.49 13.46
CA VAL A 85 -10.80 6.36 12.91
C VAL A 85 -11.67 6.88 11.78
N ARG A 86 -11.42 6.36 10.58
CA ARG A 86 -12.25 6.65 9.42
C ARG A 86 -13.53 5.83 9.46
N GLU A 87 -14.66 6.48 9.21
CA GLU A 87 -15.92 5.85 8.92
C GLU A 87 -16.29 6.00 7.45
N THR A 88 -17.01 5.02 6.92
CA THR A 88 -17.58 5.03 5.57
C THR A 88 -19.00 4.48 5.63
N ASP A 89 -19.76 4.67 4.56
CA ASP A 89 -21.03 4.00 4.39
C ASP A 89 -20.86 2.47 4.46
N SER A 90 -21.82 1.77 5.04
CA SER A 90 -21.82 0.30 5.13
C SER A 90 -21.78 -0.40 3.78
N ASP A 91 -22.25 0.27 2.73
CA ASP A 91 -22.30 -0.25 1.36
C ASP A 91 -21.10 0.16 0.53
N ALA A 92 -20.16 0.92 1.11
CA ALA A 92 -18.95 1.33 0.42
C ALA A 92 -18.09 0.12 0.03
N LYS A 93 -17.66 0.10 -1.22
CA LYS A 93 -16.84 -0.95 -1.82
C LYS A 93 -15.52 -0.39 -2.29
N ASN A 94 -14.54 -1.29 -2.42
CA ASN A 94 -13.26 -0.96 -3.02
C ASN A 94 -13.42 -0.93 -4.54
N SER A 95 -12.73 -0.01 -5.20
CA SER A 95 -12.56 -0.03 -6.65
C SER A 95 -11.77 -1.27 -7.07
N PHE A 96 -11.96 -1.72 -8.29
CA PHE A 96 -11.20 -2.86 -8.82
C PHE A 96 -10.92 -2.67 -10.31
N ALA A 97 -9.78 -3.17 -10.74
CA ALA A 97 -9.44 -3.24 -12.15
C ALA A 97 -9.99 -4.53 -12.75
N VAL A 98 -10.90 -4.40 -13.71
CA VAL A 98 -11.44 -5.54 -14.46
C VAL A 98 -10.38 -5.96 -15.47
N ASN A 99 -10.08 -7.24 -15.52
CA ASN A 99 -9.46 -7.81 -16.69
C ASN A 99 -10.54 -8.10 -17.74
N SER A 100 -10.15 -8.35 -19.00
CA SER A 100 -11.06 -8.53 -20.15
C SER A 100 -12.09 -9.68 -20.03
N PHE A 101 -12.14 -10.39 -18.91
CA PHE A 101 -12.84 -11.67 -18.78
C PHE A 101 -14.10 -11.70 -17.93
N GLY A 102 -14.56 -10.62 -17.38
CA GLY A 102 -15.83 -10.74 -16.69
C GLY A 102 -16.16 -9.66 -15.69
N SER A 103 -17.34 -9.88 -15.14
CA SER A 103 -17.86 -9.05 -14.05
C SER A 103 -17.07 -9.34 -12.78
N ALA A 104 -16.13 -8.48 -12.43
CA ALA A 104 -15.56 -8.54 -11.10
C ALA A 104 -16.60 -8.08 -10.07
N THR A 105 -16.55 -8.67 -8.88
CA THR A 105 -17.43 -8.31 -7.76
C THR A 105 -16.66 -7.38 -6.84
N ALA A 106 -17.22 -6.20 -6.59
CA ALA A 106 -16.61 -5.25 -5.68
C ALA A 106 -16.62 -5.78 -4.25
N GLN A 107 -15.45 -5.87 -3.64
CA GLN A 107 -15.24 -6.27 -2.26
C GLN A 107 -15.36 -5.09 -1.29
N ALA A 108 -15.59 -5.37 -0.01
CA ALA A 108 -15.53 -4.41 1.08
C ALA A 108 -14.28 -4.73 1.94
N ILE A 109 -13.13 -4.23 1.53
CA ILE A 109 -11.84 -4.45 2.20
C ILE A 109 -11.47 -3.16 2.95
N ASN A 110 -11.71 -3.15 4.25
CA ASN A 110 -11.60 -1.95 5.07
C ASN A 110 -10.15 -1.57 5.43
N ASN A 111 -9.27 -2.56 5.52
CA ASN A 111 -7.87 -2.38 5.94
C ASN A 111 -7.04 -3.61 5.55
N LYS A 112 -5.72 -3.55 5.81
CA LYS A 112 -4.78 -4.64 5.49
C LYS A 112 -5.18 -5.97 6.14
N THR A 113 -5.61 -5.97 7.39
CA THR A 113 -6.05 -7.20 8.08
C THR A 113 -7.30 -7.80 7.42
N ALA A 114 -8.22 -6.96 6.98
CA ALA A 114 -9.40 -7.42 6.23
C ALA A 114 -8.99 -8.07 4.89
N PHE A 115 -8.01 -7.49 4.17
CA PHE A 115 -7.47 -8.07 2.95
C PHE A 115 -6.80 -9.43 3.20
N GLU A 116 -5.99 -9.54 4.24
CA GLU A 116 -5.27 -10.79 4.59
C GLU A 116 -6.23 -11.93 4.99
N ASN A 117 -7.39 -11.59 5.52
CA ASN A 117 -8.44 -12.55 5.88
C ASN A 117 -9.47 -12.79 4.75
N ALA A 118 -9.45 -11.99 3.70
CA ALA A 118 -10.34 -12.16 2.57
C ALA A 118 -9.90 -13.32 1.68
N THR A 119 -10.86 -14.01 1.11
CA THR A 119 -10.57 -14.96 0.01
C THR A 119 -10.63 -14.18 -1.29
N ILE A 120 -9.47 -13.93 -1.88
CA ILE A 120 -9.35 -13.24 -3.15
C ILE A 120 -9.30 -14.29 -4.26
N ASP A 121 -10.27 -14.26 -5.14
CA ASP A 121 -10.40 -15.20 -6.25
C ASP A 121 -10.58 -14.48 -7.59
N SER A 122 -10.81 -15.27 -8.61
CA SER A 122 -10.94 -14.80 -9.99
C SER A 122 -12.07 -13.80 -10.24
N SER A 123 -13.03 -13.67 -9.32
CA SER A 123 -14.12 -12.72 -9.43
C SER A 123 -13.80 -11.35 -8.85
N ASP A 124 -12.65 -11.17 -8.21
CA ASP A 124 -12.32 -9.95 -7.48
C ASP A 124 -11.54 -8.90 -8.29
N GLY A 125 -11.15 -9.24 -9.51
CA GLY A 125 -10.35 -8.38 -10.39
C GLY A 125 -8.85 -8.54 -10.20
N ALA A 126 -8.08 -7.99 -11.15
CA ALA A 126 -6.62 -8.09 -11.16
C ALA A 126 -5.96 -7.22 -10.07
N PHE A 127 -6.52 -6.05 -9.83
CA PHE A 127 -6.11 -5.13 -8.76
C PHE A 127 -7.34 -4.58 -8.07
N ILE A 128 -7.19 -4.33 -6.79
CA ILE A 128 -8.25 -3.84 -5.92
C ILE A 128 -7.73 -2.57 -5.25
N GLY A 129 -8.52 -1.49 -5.25
CA GLY A 129 -8.18 -0.28 -4.49
C GLY A 129 -8.03 -0.61 -3.00
N ARG A 130 -7.05 0.00 -2.34
CA ARG A 130 -6.67 -0.39 -0.98
C ARG A 130 -7.75 -0.16 0.05
N PHE A 131 -8.57 0.88 -0.16
CA PHE A 131 -9.63 1.26 0.78
C PHE A 131 -10.95 1.51 0.05
N PRO A 132 -12.09 1.27 0.70
CA PRO A 132 -13.40 1.51 0.11
C PRO A 132 -13.69 3.00 -0.04
N GLY A 133 -14.44 3.35 -1.06
CA GLY A 133 -14.91 4.71 -1.36
C GLY A 133 -14.68 5.13 -2.81
N SER A 134 -15.29 6.26 -3.19
CA SER A 134 -15.28 6.75 -4.58
C SER A 134 -13.93 7.18 -5.09
N LEU A 135 -13.03 7.61 -4.20
CA LEU A 135 -11.70 8.09 -4.58
C LEU A 135 -10.87 7.01 -5.29
N GLY A 136 -11.08 5.75 -4.93
CA GLY A 136 -10.45 4.63 -5.60
C GLY A 136 -10.81 4.48 -7.09
N ASN A 137 -11.88 5.10 -7.56
CA ASN A 137 -12.27 5.07 -8.97
C ASN A 137 -11.33 5.92 -9.86
N SER A 138 -10.60 6.87 -9.28
CA SER A 138 -9.57 7.64 -9.97
C SER A 138 -8.27 6.86 -10.19
N LEU A 139 -8.15 5.66 -9.62
CA LEU A 139 -6.96 4.83 -9.75
C LEU A 139 -6.97 4.04 -11.07
N GLN A 140 -5.88 4.13 -11.80
CA GLN A 140 -5.58 3.29 -12.95
C GLN A 140 -4.30 2.51 -12.69
N VAL A 141 -4.28 1.24 -13.07
CA VAL A 141 -3.07 0.42 -13.02
C VAL A 141 -2.63 0.06 -14.42
N SER A 142 -1.39 0.37 -14.75
CA SER A 142 -0.79 0.03 -16.03
C SER A 142 0.39 -0.90 -15.83
N ILE A 143 0.41 -2.00 -16.57
CA ILE A 143 1.44 -3.03 -16.49
C ILE A 143 2.19 -3.09 -17.81
N CYS A 144 3.52 -3.18 -17.74
CA CYS A 144 4.37 -3.54 -18.86
C CYS A 144 5.09 -4.85 -18.54
N GLY A 145 4.81 -5.89 -19.28
CA GLY A 145 5.48 -7.19 -19.16
C GLY A 145 6.62 -7.35 -20.15
N THR A 146 7.36 -8.43 -20.01
CA THR A 146 8.38 -8.81 -21.00
C THR A 146 7.71 -9.28 -22.27
N SER A 147 8.10 -8.71 -23.43
CA SER A 147 7.63 -9.21 -24.72
C SER A 147 8.33 -10.51 -25.07
N ASP A 148 7.60 -11.42 -25.71
CA ASP A 148 8.20 -12.59 -26.33
C ASP A 148 9.15 -12.18 -27.46
N SER A 149 10.07 -13.06 -27.78
CA SER A 149 11.06 -12.84 -28.84
C SER A 149 10.47 -12.63 -30.24
N ASP A 150 9.20 -12.95 -30.44
CA ASP A 150 8.43 -12.74 -31.67
C ASP A 150 7.59 -11.45 -31.66
N GLY A 151 7.59 -10.70 -30.55
CA GLY A 151 6.85 -9.45 -30.40
C GLY A 151 5.35 -9.62 -30.19
N SER A 152 4.86 -10.84 -30.03
CA SER A 152 3.47 -11.12 -29.71
C SER A 152 3.23 -11.00 -28.19
N GLY A 153 2.22 -10.29 -27.80
CA GLY A 153 1.62 -10.42 -26.49
C GLY A 153 2.03 -9.45 -25.38
N ALA A 154 3.05 -8.61 -25.53
CA ALA A 154 3.37 -7.63 -24.49
C ALA A 154 3.28 -6.20 -25.01
N ILE A 155 2.93 -5.26 -24.13
CA ILE A 155 3.07 -3.85 -24.45
C ILE A 155 4.55 -3.59 -24.71
N ASN A 156 4.88 -3.15 -25.93
CA ASN A 156 6.23 -2.75 -26.25
C ASN A 156 6.65 -1.62 -25.30
N PHE A 157 7.64 -1.88 -24.45
CA PHE A 157 8.13 -0.92 -23.47
C PHE A 157 8.40 0.45 -24.09
N ASN A 158 8.97 0.50 -25.31
CA ASN A 158 9.27 1.76 -26.00
C ASN A 158 8.03 2.55 -26.39
N ALA A 159 6.89 1.90 -26.58
CA ALA A 159 5.60 2.53 -26.87
C ALA A 159 4.74 2.74 -25.62
N TRP A 160 5.16 2.20 -24.47
CA TRP A 160 4.40 2.33 -23.22
C TRP A 160 4.41 3.77 -22.72
N ALA A 161 3.22 4.28 -22.37
CA ALA A 161 3.05 5.67 -21.96
C ALA A 161 3.90 6.07 -20.74
N TYR A 162 4.14 5.12 -19.84
CA TYR A 162 4.82 5.35 -18.56
C TYR A 162 6.30 4.93 -18.57
N LYS A 163 6.87 4.62 -19.73
CA LYS A 163 8.27 4.16 -19.85
C LYS A 163 9.29 5.11 -19.23
N SER A 164 9.01 6.41 -19.23
CA SER A 164 9.92 7.44 -18.67
C SER A 164 10.11 7.34 -17.16
N SER A 165 9.24 6.59 -16.47
CA SER A 165 9.32 6.34 -15.03
C SER A 165 10.15 5.10 -14.68
N PHE A 166 10.75 4.43 -15.70
CA PHE A 166 11.50 3.18 -15.53
C PHE A 166 12.80 3.22 -16.32
N ASP A 167 13.86 2.65 -15.75
CA ASP A 167 15.20 2.73 -16.32
C ASP A 167 15.41 1.85 -17.55
N ALA A 168 14.78 0.68 -17.61
CA ALA A 168 14.93 -0.28 -18.68
C ALA A 168 13.66 -1.13 -18.86
N ALA A 169 13.55 -1.84 -19.98
CA ALA A 169 12.47 -2.79 -20.22
C ALA A 169 12.56 -3.98 -19.25
N PRO A 170 11.41 -4.54 -18.82
CA PRO A 170 11.39 -5.76 -18.04
C PRO A 170 11.93 -6.93 -18.85
N SER A 171 12.53 -7.91 -18.19
CA SER A 171 13.16 -9.06 -18.83
C SER A 171 13.02 -10.34 -18.00
N THR A 172 14.10 -11.00 -17.71
CA THR A 172 14.12 -12.19 -16.85
C THR A 172 14.95 -11.89 -15.61
N SER A 173 14.37 -12.08 -14.44
CA SER A 173 15.07 -11.90 -13.17
C SER A 173 16.22 -12.91 -13.03
N SER A 174 17.25 -12.52 -12.32
CA SER A 174 18.39 -13.42 -12.06
C SER A 174 17.97 -14.67 -11.30
N TYR A 175 16.99 -14.56 -10.40
CA TYR A 175 16.46 -15.69 -9.66
C TYR A 175 15.80 -16.71 -10.60
N VAL A 176 14.88 -16.26 -11.43
CA VAL A 176 14.15 -17.13 -12.38
C VAL A 176 15.06 -17.69 -13.46
N SER A 177 16.01 -16.88 -13.95
CA SER A 177 17.05 -17.31 -14.89
C SER A 177 17.91 -18.43 -14.30
N GLY A 178 18.30 -18.34 -13.03
CA GLY A 178 19.04 -19.39 -12.31
C GLY A 178 18.26 -20.71 -12.17
N LEU A 179 16.94 -20.66 -12.27
CA LEU A 179 16.05 -21.82 -12.26
C LEU A 179 15.64 -22.28 -13.67
N GLY A 180 16.21 -21.70 -14.73
CA GLY A 180 15.93 -22.04 -16.11
C GLY A 180 14.63 -21.44 -16.68
N GLY A 181 13.94 -20.55 -15.92
CA GLY A 181 12.78 -19.81 -16.39
C GLY A 181 13.17 -18.57 -17.20
N LYS A 182 12.18 -17.91 -17.79
CA LYS A 182 12.34 -16.73 -18.64
C LYS A 182 11.13 -15.80 -18.51
N ASN A 183 11.33 -14.53 -18.84
CA ASN A 183 10.27 -13.55 -19.06
C ASN A 183 9.30 -13.36 -17.87
N ASP A 184 9.86 -13.31 -16.67
CA ASP A 184 9.08 -13.18 -15.43
C ASP A 184 8.93 -11.75 -14.94
N GLU A 185 9.71 -10.82 -15.47
CA GLU A 185 9.67 -9.44 -14.96
C GLU A 185 8.54 -8.63 -15.58
N ILE A 186 7.93 -7.81 -14.74
CA ILE A 186 6.93 -6.81 -15.10
C ILE A 186 7.24 -5.48 -14.44
N HIS A 187 6.77 -4.40 -15.06
CA HIS A 187 6.64 -3.09 -14.44
C HIS A 187 5.20 -2.80 -14.13
N VAL A 188 4.93 -2.21 -12.98
CA VAL A 188 3.60 -1.76 -12.59
C VAL A 188 3.66 -0.28 -12.25
N ALA A 189 2.77 0.50 -12.87
CA ALA A 189 2.55 1.90 -12.55
C ALA A 189 1.13 2.08 -12.03
N VAL A 190 1.00 2.82 -10.92
CA VAL A 190 -0.30 3.24 -10.36
C VAL A 190 -0.48 4.72 -10.69
N ILE A 191 -1.59 5.05 -11.31
CA ILE A 191 -1.86 6.37 -11.88
C ILE A 191 -3.14 6.93 -11.28
N ASP A 192 -3.14 8.21 -11.03
CA ASP A 192 -4.33 9.00 -10.72
C ASP A 192 -4.95 9.48 -12.03
N GLU A 193 -5.87 8.71 -12.60
CA GLU A 193 -6.42 8.94 -13.93
C GLU A 193 -7.18 10.26 -14.02
N ASP A 194 -8.05 10.51 -13.04
CA ASP A 194 -8.91 11.69 -13.01
C ASP A 194 -8.29 12.87 -12.23
N GLY A 195 -7.19 12.63 -11.49
CA GLY A 195 -6.53 13.65 -10.68
C GLY A 195 -7.22 13.95 -9.34
N GLU A 196 -8.07 13.06 -8.85
CA GLU A 196 -8.80 13.28 -7.59
C GLU A 196 -7.90 13.09 -6.36
N ILE A 197 -6.78 12.38 -6.51
CA ILE A 197 -5.84 12.10 -5.42
C ILE A 197 -4.73 13.14 -5.40
N SER A 198 -4.06 13.34 -6.54
CA SER A 198 -2.89 14.22 -6.68
C SER A 198 -3.24 15.66 -7.05
N GLY A 199 -4.47 15.91 -7.49
CA GLY A 199 -4.91 17.19 -8.06
C GLY A 199 -4.58 17.36 -9.54
N THR A 200 -3.94 16.40 -10.20
CA THR A 200 -3.58 16.45 -11.61
C THR A 200 -3.82 15.11 -12.28
N ALA A 201 -4.72 15.10 -13.26
CA ALA A 201 -5.05 13.89 -14.01
C ALA A 201 -3.83 13.30 -14.73
N GLY A 202 -3.71 11.98 -14.70
CA GLY A 202 -2.62 11.23 -15.31
C GLY A 202 -1.32 11.22 -14.52
N THR A 203 -1.32 11.69 -13.27
CA THR A 203 -0.14 11.66 -12.40
C THR A 203 0.19 10.21 -12.00
N VAL A 204 1.46 9.82 -12.15
CA VAL A 204 1.97 8.54 -11.65
C VAL A 204 2.17 8.67 -10.14
N LEU A 205 1.41 7.89 -9.37
CA LEU A 205 1.46 7.87 -7.91
C LEU A 205 2.56 6.94 -7.40
N GLU A 206 2.63 5.73 -7.97
CA GLU A 206 3.60 4.71 -7.57
C GLU A 206 4.16 3.98 -8.78
N THR A 207 5.42 3.55 -8.66
CA THR A 207 6.10 2.74 -9.67
C THR A 207 6.77 1.53 -9.02
N TYR A 208 6.59 0.39 -9.65
CA TYR A 208 7.17 -0.89 -9.21
C TYR A 208 7.97 -1.49 -10.36
N PRO A 209 9.28 -1.24 -10.41
CA PRO A 209 10.15 -1.79 -11.45
C PRO A 209 10.54 -3.23 -11.17
N PHE A 210 10.66 -4.03 -12.22
CA PHE A 210 11.25 -5.36 -12.21
C PHE A 210 10.65 -6.33 -11.18
N LEU A 211 9.32 -6.27 -10.98
CA LEU A 211 8.61 -7.26 -10.18
C LEU A 211 8.53 -8.58 -10.92
N SER A 212 8.60 -9.68 -10.22
CA SER A 212 8.44 -11.00 -10.81
C SER A 212 7.00 -11.51 -10.68
N VAL A 213 6.51 -12.16 -11.73
CA VAL A 213 5.22 -12.87 -11.71
C VAL A 213 5.31 -14.27 -11.09
N ALA A 214 6.54 -14.77 -10.86
CA ALA A 214 6.77 -16.07 -10.24
C ALA A 214 6.58 -15.97 -8.72
N SER A 215 5.74 -16.83 -8.15
CA SER A 215 5.32 -16.77 -6.74
C SER A 215 6.44 -17.01 -5.73
N ASN A 216 7.54 -17.63 -6.14
CA ASN A 216 8.69 -17.88 -5.28
C ASN A 216 9.90 -16.99 -5.60
N ALA A 217 9.76 -15.99 -6.45
CA ALA A 217 10.85 -15.12 -6.85
C ALA A 217 11.44 -14.34 -5.66
N LYS A 218 12.75 -14.20 -5.68
CA LYS A 218 13.51 -13.46 -4.68
C LYS A 218 14.31 -12.35 -5.32
N ALA A 219 14.37 -11.22 -4.63
CA ALA A 219 15.30 -10.14 -4.91
C ALA A 219 16.73 -10.54 -4.48
N THR A 220 17.73 -9.75 -4.86
CA THR A 220 19.13 -10.02 -4.54
C THR A 220 19.44 -10.02 -3.04
N ASP A 221 18.63 -9.34 -2.23
CA ASP A 221 18.71 -9.30 -0.77
C ASP A 221 17.97 -10.47 -0.10
N GLY A 222 17.32 -11.36 -0.87
CA GLY A 222 16.58 -12.51 -0.39
C GLY A 222 15.12 -12.21 -0.02
N THR A 223 14.66 -10.98 -0.11
CA THR A 223 13.24 -10.63 0.09
C THR A 223 12.39 -11.13 -1.06
N SER A 224 11.06 -11.19 -0.87
CA SER A 224 10.15 -11.55 -1.96
C SER A 224 10.19 -10.49 -3.05
N ASN A 225 10.35 -10.91 -4.31
CA ASN A 225 10.18 -10.08 -5.49
C ASN A 225 8.88 -10.42 -6.24
N TYR A 226 8.04 -11.26 -5.66
CA TYR A 226 6.75 -11.60 -6.22
C TYR A 226 5.81 -10.38 -6.18
N TYR A 227 5.22 -10.03 -7.32
CA TYR A 227 4.47 -8.79 -7.47
C TYR A 227 3.34 -8.62 -6.45
N LYS A 228 2.61 -9.69 -6.09
CA LYS A 228 1.54 -9.62 -5.09
C LYS A 228 2.06 -9.28 -3.70
N ASP A 229 3.19 -9.86 -3.31
CA ASP A 229 3.80 -9.61 -2.01
C ASP A 229 4.33 -8.18 -1.91
N VAL A 230 5.05 -7.74 -2.96
CA VAL A 230 5.64 -6.40 -2.98
C VAL A 230 4.55 -5.34 -2.97
N ILE A 231 3.51 -5.47 -3.80
CA ILE A 231 2.40 -4.53 -3.85
C ILE A 231 1.63 -4.52 -2.53
N ARG A 232 1.34 -5.69 -1.95
CA ARG A 232 0.66 -5.78 -0.64
C ARG A 232 1.39 -5.02 0.46
N GLU A 233 2.74 -5.11 0.47
CA GLU A 233 3.56 -4.50 1.53
C GLU A 233 3.86 -3.02 1.28
N ARG A 234 4.01 -2.60 0.03
CA ARG A 234 4.53 -1.26 -0.30
C ARG A 234 3.48 -0.29 -0.83
N SER A 235 2.44 -0.79 -1.51
CA SER A 235 1.47 0.11 -2.11
C SER A 235 0.55 0.74 -1.07
N GLU A 236 0.30 2.03 -1.21
CA GLU A 236 -0.66 2.78 -0.41
C GLU A 236 -2.03 2.90 -1.10
N TYR A 237 -2.09 2.53 -2.38
CA TYR A 237 -3.28 2.72 -3.21
C TYR A 237 -3.95 1.43 -3.65
N ILE A 238 -3.20 0.33 -3.81
CA ILE A 238 -3.76 -0.91 -4.37
C ILE A 238 -3.32 -2.17 -3.63
N TYR A 239 -4.09 -3.23 -3.81
CA TYR A 239 -3.72 -4.61 -3.61
C TYR A 239 -3.69 -5.34 -4.95
N ALA A 240 -2.79 -6.29 -5.12
CA ALA A 240 -2.85 -7.23 -6.23
C ALA A 240 -3.89 -8.31 -5.91
N GLY A 241 -4.92 -8.39 -6.72
CA GLY A 241 -5.99 -9.36 -6.63
C GLY A 241 -5.67 -10.68 -7.35
N ALA A 242 -6.69 -11.30 -7.92
CA ALA A 242 -6.51 -12.47 -8.78
C ALA A 242 -6.24 -12.02 -10.21
N PHE A 243 -5.01 -12.17 -10.64
CA PHE A 243 -4.68 -11.92 -12.04
C PHE A 243 -5.15 -13.10 -12.91
N HIS A 244 -6.02 -12.79 -13.87
CA HIS A 244 -6.39 -13.74 -14.91
C HIS A 244 -5.47 -13.58 -16.10
N ARG A 245 -4.71 -14.64 -16.35
CA ARG A 245 -4.07 -14.81 -17.63
C ARG A 245 -5.17 -14.99 -18.68
N ASN A 246 -5.16 -14.15 -19.69
CA ASN A 246 -5.96 -14.39 -20.88
C ASN A 246 -5.35 -15.58 -21.63
N SER A 247 -6.06 -16.69 -21.68
CA SER A 247 -5.68 -17.82 -22.52
C SER A 247 -6.30 -17.73 -23.92
N ASP A 248 -7.00 -16.64 -24.22
CA ASP A 248 -7.79 -16.53 -25.43
C ASP A 248 -7.09 -15.77 -26.54
N SER A 249 -7.22 -16.29 -27.66
CA SER A 249 -6.76 -16.15 -29.02
C SER A 249 -6.79 -14.76 -29.68
N ASP A 250 -7.03 -13.68 -28.96
CA ASP A 250 -7.01 -12.34 -29.56
C ASP A 250 -5.71 -11.55 -29.30
N GLY A 251 -4.72 -12.15 -28.66
CA GLY A 251 -3.33 -11.68 -28.64
C GLY A 251 -3.05 -10.30 -28.04
N ALA A 252 -4.05 -9.61 -27.53
CA ALA A 252 -3.92 -8.19 -27.19
C ALA A 252 -3.41 -7.92 -25.76
N ASN A 253 -3.41 -8.92 -24.86
CA ASN A 253 -3.03 -8.75 -23.46
C ASN A 253 -2.31 -9.96 -22.85
N ASP A 254 -1.74 -10.83 -23.67
CA ASP A 254 -0.94 -11.95 -23.17
C ASP A 254 0.40 -11.43 -22.64
N PHE A 255 0.50 -11.26 -21.32
CA PHE A 255 1.80 -11.30 -20.70
C PHE A 255 2.30 -12.74 -20.82
N SER A 256 3.06 -12.99 -21.86
CA SER A 256 3.58 -14.31 -22.14
C SER A 256 4.59 -14.71 -21.06
N GLY A 257 4.22 -15.69 -20.32
CA GLY A 257 5.08 -16.32 -19.33
C GLY A 257 4.29 -17.39 -18.61
N SER A 258 4.74 -18.62 -18.71
CA SER A 258 4.16 -19.77 -18.01
C SER A 258 4.28 -19.69 -16.48
N LEU A 259 4.78 -18.58 -15.93
CA LEU A 259 5.16 -18.45 -14.53
C LEU A 259 4.19 -17.60 -13.70
N TRP A 260 3.12 -17.05 -14.28
CA TRP A 260 2.16 -16.25 -13.53
C TRP A 260 1.59 -17.04 -12.35
N ASP A 261 1.78 -16.50 -11.14
CA ASP A 261 1.32 -17.06 -9.86
C ASP A 261 1.80 -18.50 -9.60
N THR A 262 2.78 -18.99 -10.35
CA THR A 262 3.39 -20.31 -10.16
C THR A 262 4.83 -20.18 -9.69
N ALA A 263 5.34 -21.20 -9.01
CA ALA A 263 6.73 -21.23 -8.61
C ALA A 263 7.62 -21.40 -9.84
N ALA A 264 8.70 -20.63 -9.95
CA ALA A 264 9.77 -20.93 -10.89
C ALA A 264 10.38 -22.27 -10.49
N CYS A 265 10.09 -23.31 -11.26
CA CYS A 265 10.62 -24.64 -11.04
C CYS A 265 11.73 -24.94 -12.05
N LEU A 266 12.88 -25.36 -11.56
CA LEU A 266 13.67 -26.32 -12.32
C LEU A 266 12.80 -27.56 -12.50
N LEU A 267 12.54 -27.94 -13.73
CA LEU A 267 12.11 -29.31 -14.02
C LEU A 267 13.27 -30.22 -13.59
N TYR A 268 13.30 -30.59 -12.32
CA TYR A 268 13.99 -31.79 -11.92
C TYR A 268 13.22 -32.93 -12.57
N THR A 269 13.65 -33.34 -13.76
CA THR A 269 13.50 -34.73 -14.09
C THR A 269 14.30 -35.49 -13.07
N SER A 270 13.61 -36.02 -12.07
CA SER A 270 14.20 -36.98 -11.13
C SER A 270 15.02 -37.96 -12.00
N PRO A 271 16.35 -38.12 -11.78
CA PRO A 271 17.06 -39.14 -12.45
C PRO A 271 16.34 -40.42 -12.11
N SER A 272 15.82 -41.10 -13.14
CA SER A 272 15.29 -42.46 -13.00
C SER A 272 16.33 -43.24 -12.19
N PRO A 273 15.96 -43.92 -11.09
CA PRO A 273 16.90 -44.76 -10.39
C PRO A 273 17.41 -45.78 -11.44
N ARG A 274 18.66 -45.60 -11.86
CA ARG A 274 19.35 -46.60 -12.62
C ARG A 274 19.42 -47.83 -11.74
N ASP A 275 18.75 -48.87 -12.15
CA ASP A 275 18.97 -50.20 -11.68
C ASP A 275 20.48 -50.48 -11.67
N PRO A 276 21.10 -50.85 -10.55
CA PRO A 276 22.46 -51.35 -10.55
C PRO A 276 22.47 -52.74 -11.13
N HIS A 277 23.17 -52.90 -12.23
CA HIS A 277 23.60 -54.23 -12.67
C HIS A 277 24.70 -54.75 -11.76
#